data_8da1ce64378e1c239129763fc9b779af
#
_entry.id   8da1ce64378e1c239129763fc9b779af
#
_cell.length_a   1.000
_cell.length_b   1.000
_cell.length_c   1.000
_cell.angle_alpha   90.00
_cell.angle_beta   90.00
_cell.angle_gamma   90.00
#
_symmetry.space_group_name_H-M   'P 1'
#
loop_
_entity.id
_entity.type
_entity.pdbx_description
1 polymer ?
#
loop_
_entity_poly.entity_id
_entity_poly.type
_entity_poly.pdbx_seq_one_letter_code
_entity_poly.pdbx_strand_id
1 'polypeptide(L)'
;MCIRDRDKYKQFIRRREIRVELQNAVDHNFKNFDVYYQPIIDIHTRNLIGAEALMRFTSEKFGMISPAEFIPILEETGLIIPAGRWMMKEAMGKCSEIRKILSGFRMSINISQVQASKSDVIQDISAEMKRTGLPLEAVIVELTESDLLEQNINEKHFLTELKRMGISLALDDFGTGYSNFHYLSELKPEIIKIDRSFTAKAVADEQEYYLLNQFCTMIHNLDMKICIEGIESAQEWLKIRKLCPEFTQGYFWGKPCGYEEFVRKFVQEK
;
A
#
# COMPACT_ATOMS: atom_id res chain seq x y z
N MET A 1 -10.88 23.86 32.91
CA MET A 1 -10.34 22.98 31.85
C MET A 1 -11.16 23.24 30.61
N CYS A 2 -10.54 23.82 29.57
CA CYS A 2 -11.22 24.19 28.31
C CYS A 2 -11.71 22.92 27.58
N ILE A 3 -12.78 23.00 26.79
CA ILE A 3 -13.31 21.87 25.99
C ILE A 3 -12.19 21.26 25.14
N ARG A 4 -11.34 22.11 24.56
CA ARG A 4 -10.16 21.73 23.77
C ARG A 4 -9.12 20.89 24.51
N ASP A 5 -8.94 21.13 25.84
CA ASP A 5 -8.02 20.36 26.69
C ASP A 5 -8.60 18.98 27.02
N ARG A 6 -9.93 18.89 27.17
CA ARG A 6 -10.62 17.62 27.43
C ARG A 6 -10.54 16.66 26.23
N ASP A 7 -10.68 17.19 25.02
CA ASP A 7 -10.62 16.37 23.81
C ASP A 7 -9.18 15.87 23.54
N LYS A 8 -8.18 16.73 23.72
CA LYS A 8 -6.77 16.32 23.66
C LYS A 8 -6.43 15.25 24.70
N TYR A 9 -6.95 15.40 25.93
CA TYR A 9 -6.74 14.40 26.98
C TYR A 9 -7.39 13.06 26.63
N LYS A 10 -8.62 13.05 26.09
CA LYS A 10 -9.29 11.84 25.61
C LYS A 10 -8.51 11.14 24.51
N GLN A 11 -8.02 11.89 23.51
CA GLN A 11 -7.19 11.37 22.44
C GLN A 11 -5.88 10.75 22.97
N PHE A 12 -5.23 11.42 23.93
CA PHE A 12 -4.02 10.90 24.56
C PHE A 12 -4.29 9.57 25.29
N ILE A 13 -5.37 9.46 26.08
CA ILE A 13 -5.74 8.22 26.77
C ILE A 13 -6.05 7.12 25.74
N ARG A 14 -6.87 7.42 24.71
CA ARG A 14 -7.20 6.47 23.65
C ARG A 14 -5.94 5.92 22.97
N ARG A 15 -5.01 6.80 22.56
CA ARG A 15 -3.75 6.41 21.93
C ARG A 15 -2.91 5.51 22.85
N ARG A 16 -2.85 5.83 24.14
CA ARG A 16 -2.14 5.00 25.13
C ARG A 16 -2.76 3.61 25.26
N GLU A 17 -4.07 3.52 25.31
CA GLU A 17 -4.78 2.24 25.41
C GLU A 17 -4.57 1.39 24.14
N ILE A 18 -4.69 1.98 22.95
CA ILE A 18 -4.39 1.30 21.69
C ILE A 18 -2.94 0.79 21.66
N ARG A 19 -1.98 1.59 22.12
CA ARG A 19 -0.57 1.16 22.21
C ARG A 19 -0.40 -0.09 23.09
N VAL A 20 -1.07 -0.17 24.21
CA VAL A 20 -1.01 -1.35 25.10
C VAL A 20 -1.63 -2.56 24.43
N GLU A 21 -2.78 -2.40 23.76
CA GLU A 21 -3.41 -3.49 23.03
C GLU A 21 -2.55 -3.99 21.85
N LEU A 22 -1.90 -3.08 21.10
CA LEU A 22 -0.99 -3.44 20.01
C LEU A 22 0.22 -4.24 20.53
N GLN A 23 0.84 -3.81 21.64
CA GLN A 23 1.93 -4.56 22.24
C GLN A 23 1.47 -5.96 22.66
N ASN A 24 0.34 -6.06 23.36
CA ASN A 24 -0.22 -7.35 23.76
C ASN A 24 -0.53 -8.25 22.56
N ALA A 25 -1.08 -7.68 21.48
CA ALA A 25 -1.41 -8.43 20.27
C ALA A 25 -0.15 -9.01 19.59
N VAL A 26 0.93 -8.23 19.50
CA VAL A 26 2.22 -8.69 18.96
C VAL A 26 2.80 -9.79 19.82
N ASP A 27 2.79 -9.63 21.17
CA ASP A 27 3.31 -10.61 22.13
C ASP A 27 2.49 -11.93 22.14
N HIS A 28 1.23 -11.88 21.71
CA HIS A 28 0.32 -13.02 21.60
C HIS A 28 0.07 -13.45 20.15
N ASN A 29 1.13 -13.51 19.35
CA ASN A 29 1.11 -14.04 17.99
C ASN A 29 0.15 -13.30 17.05
N PHE A 30 0.17 -11.97 17.13
CA PHE A 30 -0.63 -11.05 16.31
C PHE A 30 -2.15 -11.24 16.44
N LYS A 31 -2.61 -11.66 17.63
CA LYS A 31 -4.04 -11.72 17.94
C LYS A 31 -4.72 -10.39 17.60
N ASN A 32 -5.88 -10.46 16.95
CA ASN A 32 -6.67 -9.29 16.51
C ASN A 32 -6.06 -8.48 15.35
N PHE A 33 -4.92 -8.87 14.81
CA PHE A 33 -4.48 -8.43 13.49
C PHE A 33 -5.12 -9.27 12.39
N ASP A 34 -5.37 -8.64 11.25
CA ASP A 34 -5.87 -9.30 10.04
C ASP A 34 -5.27 -8.62 8.81
N VAL A 35 -5.33 -9.30 7.65
CA VAL A 35 -4.93 -8.74 6.37
C VAL A 35 -6.13 -8.68 5.44
N TYR A 36 -6.47 -7.48 4.99
CA TYR A 36 -7.48 -7.26 3.97
C TYR A 36 -6.81 -7.06 2.62
N TYR A 37 -7.52 -7.41 1.56
CA TYR A 37 -7.02 -7.35 0.19
C TYR A 37 -7.92 -6.44 -0.63
N GLN A 38 -7.31 -5.47 -1.30
CA GLN A 38 -8.03 -4.58 -2.22
C GLN A 38 -7.62 -4.90 -3.66
N PRO A 39 -8.59 -5.13 -4.58
CA PRO A 39 -8.28 -5.52 -5.94
C PRO A 39 -7.62 -4.37 -6.71
N ILE A 40 -6.59 -4.73 -7.50
CA ILE A 40 -5.95 -3.89 -8.49
C ILE A 40 -6.35 -4.41 -9.87
N ILE A 41 -6.89 -3.53 -10.70
CA ILE A 41 -7.52 -3.86 -11.97
C ILE A 41 -6.72 -3.25 -13.12
N ASP A 42 -6.46 -4.01 -14.16
CA ASP A 42 -5.99 -3.50 -15.44
C ASP A 42 -7.12 -2.68 -16.10
N ILE A 43 -6.85 -1.42 -16.43
CA ILE A 43 -7.88 -0.48 -16.88
C ILE A 43 -8.39 -0.80 -18.28
N HIS A 44 -7.59 -1.47 -19.11
CA HIS A 44 -7.92 -1.79 -20.49
C HIS A 44 -8.74 -3.07 -20.59
N THR A 45 -8.28 -4.13 -19.92
CA THR A 45 -8.90 -5.45 -19.95
C THR A 45 -9.97 -5.63 -18.89
N ARG A 46 -9.98 -4.80 -17.84
CA ARG A 46 -10.79 -4.91 -16.62
C ARG A 46 -10.55 -6.22 -15.85
N ASN A 47 -9.42 -6.84 -16.09
CA ASN A 47 -9.05 -8.05 -15.36
C ASN A 47 -8.38 -7.72 -14.04
N LEU A 48 -8.62 -8.58 -13.04
CA LEU A 48 -7.82 -8.58 -11.82
C LEU A 48 -6.38 -8.93 -12.17
N ILE A 49 -5.44 -8.07 -11.78
CA ILE A 49 -4.00 -8.30 -11.96
C ILE A 49 -3.28 -8.54 -10.64
N GLY A 50 -3.86 -8.08 -9.55
CA GLY A 50 -3.24 -8.15 -8.23
C GLY A 50 -4.14 -7.65 -7.13
N ALA A 51 -3.57 -7.56 -5.95
CA ALA A 51 -4.19 -6.90 -4.81
C ALA A 51 -3.15 -6.18 -3.97
N GLU A 52 -3.60 -5.13 -3.29
CA GLU A 52 -2.87 -4.53 -2.20
C GLU A 52 -3.26 -5.21 -0.88
N ALA A 53 -2.26 -5.67 -0.13
CA ALA A 53 -2.43 -6.22 1.20
C ALA A 53 -2.42 -5.09 2.23
N LEU A 54 -3.47 -5.01 3.02
CA LEU A 54 -3.74 -3.91 3.92
C LEU A 54 -3.91 -4.43 5.35
N MET A 55 -2.99 -4.06 6.24
CA MET A 55 -3.06 -4.44 7.65
C MET A 55 -4.32 -3.89 8.31
N ARG A 56 -4.96 -4.72 9.13
CA ARG A 56 -6.13 -4.35 9.95
C ARG A 56 -5.86 -4.72 11.39
N PHE A 57 -6.41 -3.94 12.30
CA PHE A 57 -6.36 -4.20 13.72
C PHE A 57 -7.71 -3.96 14.37
N THR A 58 -8.17 -4.92 15.16
CA THR A 58 -9.43 -4.82 15.90
C THR A 58 -9.14 -4.78 17.40
N SER A 59 -9.34 -3.61 17.99
CA SER A 59 -9.26 -3.43 19.45
C SER A 59 -10.43 -4.12 20.14
N GLU A 60 -10.18 -4.76 21.26
CA GLU A 60 -11.25 -5.35 22.10
C GLU A 60 -12.18 -4.27 22.65
N LYS A 61 -11.65 -3.07 22.90
CA LYS A 61 -12.38 -1.94 23.48
C LYS A 61 -13.04 -1.03 22.43
N PHE A 62 -12.36 -0.78 21.33
CA PHE A 62 -12.74 0.28 20.37
C PHE A 62 -13.24 -0.27 19.02
N GLY A 63 -13.24 -1.60 18.85
CA GLY A 63 -13.57 -2.21 17.56
C GLY A 63 -12.45 -2.01 16.53
N MET A 64 -12.80 -1.98 15.25
CA MET A 64 -11.82 -1.80 14.18
C MET A 64 -11.17 -0.41 14.27
N ILE A 65 -9.84 -0.37 14.36
CA ILE A 65 -9.04 0.85 14.42
C ILE A 65 -8.56 1.19 12.99
N SER A 66 -8.65 2.46 12.64
CA SER A 66 -8.14 2.94 11.34
C SER A 66 -6.62 2.75 11.22
N PRO A 67 -6.10 2.30 10.06
CA PRO A 67 -4.66 2.26 9.80
C PRO A 67 -3.96 3.60 10.08
N ALA A 68 -4.58 4.72 9.73
CA ALA A 68 -4.05 6.06 10.02
C ALA A 68 -3.91 6.35 11.53
N GLU A 69 -4.58 5.57 12.41
CA GLU A 69 -4.45 5.72 13.86
C GLU A 69 -3.43 4.74 14.45
N PHE A 70 -3.42 3.46 14.02
CA PHE A 70 -2.58 2.46 14.66
C PHE A 70 -1.20 2.28 14.02
N ILE A 71 -1.04 2.49 12.70
CA ILE A 71 0.27 2.35 12.03
C ILE A 71 1.31 3.32 12.63
N PRO A 72 1.02 4.63 12.81
CA PRO A 72 1.97 5.53 13.46
C PRO A 72 2.36 5.10 14.89
N ILE A 73 1.46 4.42 15.62
CA ILE A 73 1.79 3.89 16.97
C ILE A 73 2.76 2.70 16.85
N LEU A 74 2.56 1.81 15.87
CA LEU A 74 3.48 0.71 15.60
C LEU A 74 4.87 1.23 15.22
N GLU A 75 4.95 2.29 14.40
CA GLU A 75 6.21 2.91 13.98
C GLU A 75 6.96 3.57 15.15
N GLU A 76 6.28 4.39 15.94
CA GLU A 76 6.86 5.06 17.13
C GLU A 76 7.37 4.05 18.16
N THR A 77 6.71 2.91 18.27
CA THR A 77 7.09 1.86 19.23
C THR A 77 8.08 0.84 18.68
N GLY A 78 8.34 0.87 17.37
CA GLY A 78 9.13 -0.15 16.67
C GLY A 78 8.39 -1.48 16.47
N LEU A 79 7.13 -1.59 16.91
CA LEU A 79 6.29 -2.78 16.71
C LEU A 79 5.94 -3.00 15.23
N ILE A 80 6.10 -2.00 14.38
CA ILE A 80 5.91 -2.12 12.93
C ILE A 80 6.86 -3.17 12.32
N ILE A 81 8.04 -3.40 12.92
CA ILE A 81 8.99 -4.39 12.40
C ILE A 81 8.44 -5.82 12.55
N PRO A 82 8.09 -6.32 13.75
CA PRO A 82 7.49 -7.65 13.86
C PRO A 82 6.11 -7.73 13.19
N ALA A 83 5.28 -6.68 13.24
CA ALA A 83 3.97 -6.66 12.58
C ALA A 83 4.09 -6.71 11.05
N GLY A 84 5.05 -5.98 10.48
CA GLY A 84 5.31 -6.02 9.03
C GLY A 84 5.84 -7.37 8.54
N ARG A 85 6.71 -8.03 9.33
CA ARG A 85 7.14 -9.41 9.04
C ARG A 85 5.96 -10.38 9.01
N TRP A 86 5.09 -10.29 10.00
CA TRP A 86 3.89 -11.10 10.06
C TRP A 86 2.99 -10.83 8.84
N MET A 87 2.73 -9.56 8.53
CA MET A 87 1.91 -9.17 7.39
C MET A 87 2.49 -9.66 6.06
N MET A 88 3.79 -9.52 5.86
CA MET A 88 4.50 -10.01 4.67
C MET A 88 4.33 -11.52 4.51
N LYS A 89 4.51 -12.27 5.60
CA LYS A 89 4.32 -13.72 5.63
C LYS A 89 2.89 -14.12 5.22
N GLU A 90 1.87 -13.48 5.77
CA GLU A 90 0.47 -13.73 5.45
C GLU A 90 0.17 -13.35 3.98
N ALA A 91 0.53 -12.14 3.56
CA ALA A 91 0.25 -11.64 2.22
C ALA A 91 0.92 -12.50 1.13
N MET A 92 2.20 -12.84 1.29
CA MET A 92 2.93 -13.67 0.33
C MET A 92 2.43 -15.13 0.33
N GLY A 93 2.02 -15.65 1.49
CA GLY A 93 1.35 -16.95 1.57
C GLY A 93 0.08 -16.97 0.73
N LYS A 94 -0.79 -15.97 0.89
CA LYS A 94 -2.04 -15.84 0.14
C LYS A 94 -1.80 -15.54 -1.35
N CYS A 95 -0.79 -14.77 -1.69
CA CYS A 95 -0.36 -14.59 -3.07
C CYS A 95 -0.03 -15.93 -3.74
N SER A 96 0.75 -16.78 -3.07
CA SER A 96 1.10 -18.13 -3.60
C SER A 96 -0.14 -19.00 -3.80
N GLU A 97 -1.15 -18.94 -2.92
CA GLU A 97 -2.41 -19.66 -3.09
C GLU A 97 -3.20 -19.15 -4.32
N ILE A 98 -3.34 -17.83 -4.48
CA ILE A 98 -4.06 -17.23 -5.62
C ILE A 98 -3.35 -17.53 -6.94
N ARG A 99 -2.03 -17.51 -6.98
CA ARG A 99 -1.24 -17.78 -8.20
C ARG A 99 -1.38 -19.19 -8.74
N LYS A 100 -1.86 -20.14 -7.96
CA LYS A 100 -2.23 -21.47 -8.47
C LYS A 100 -3.43 -21.41 -9.42
N ILE A 101 -4.26 -20.37 -9.34
CA ILE A 101 -5.45 -20.14 -10.15
C ILE A 101 -5.16 -19.05 -11.21
N LEU A 102 -4.55 -17.95 -10.79
CA LEU A 102 -4.20 -16.78 -11.60
C LEU A 102 -2.69 -16.58 -11.59
N SER A 103 -1.95 -17.26 -12.46
CA SER A 103 -0.47 -17.32 -12.47
C SER A 103 0.20 -15.93 -12.57
N GLY A 104 -0.44 -14.96 -13.20
CA GLY A 104 0.03 -13.57 -13.33
C GLY A 104 -0.29 -12.65 -12.14
N PHE A 105 -0.97 -13.15 -11.09
CA PHE A 105 -1.39 -12.34 -9.96
C PHE A 105 -0.19 -11.77 -9.19
N ARG A 106 -0.28 -10.50 -8.79
CA ARG A 106 0.76 -9.77 -8.04
C ARG A 106 0.20 -9.28 -6.71
N MET A 107 1.05 -9.26 -5.68
CA MET A 107 0.69 -8.77 -4.35
C MET A 107 1.52 -7.55 -3.99
N SER A 108 0.86 -6.43 -3.75
CA SER A 108 1.47 -5.22 -3.24
C SER A 108 1.53 -5.25 -1.71
N ILE A 109 2.67 -4.87 -1.16
CA ILE A 109 2.95 -4.88 0.29
C ILE A 109 3.60 -3.56 0.68
N ASN A 110 2.95 -2.84 1.58
CA ASN A 110 3.46 -1.60 2.15
C ASN A 110 4.62 -1.86 3.11
N ILE A 111 5.72 -1.13 2.93
CA ILE A 111 6.89 -1.16 3.82
C ILE A 111 7.09 0.23 4.39
N SER A 112 7.07 0.37 5.72
CA SER A 112 7.30 1.67 6.34
C SER A 112 8.78 2.04 6.34
N GLN A 113 9.07 3.35 6.41
CA GLN A 113 10.42 3.89 6.55
C GLN A 113 11.16 3.28 7.76
N VAL A 114 10.45 3.05 8.87
CA VAL A 114 11.05 2.44 10.07
C VAL A 114 11.53 1.01 9.79
N GLN A 115 10.78 0.23 9.00
CA GLN A 115 11.22 -1.10 8.57
C GLN A 115 12.42 -1.02 7.64
N ALA A 116 12.37 -0.18 6.61
CA ALA A 116 13.44 0.00 5.64
C ALA A 116 14.76 0.45 6.29
N SER A 117 14.68 1.30 7.33
CA SER A 117 15.86 1.86 8.01
C SER A 117 16.39 1.03 9.17
N LYS A 118 15.54 0.27 9.87
CA LYS A 118 15.89 -0.38 11.16
C LYS A 118 15.81 -1.92 11.13
N SER A 119 15.44 -2.52 10.00
CA SER A 119 15.39 -3.97 9.87
C SER A 119 15.95 -4.44 8.52
N ASP A 120 16.24 -5.73 8.41
CA ASP A 120 16.68 -6.33 7.15
C ASP A 120 15.47 -6.85 6.37
N VAL A 121 14.68 -5.91 5.80
CA VAL A 121 13.50 -6.21 4.98
C VAL A 121 13.87 -7.07 3.77
N ILE A 122 15.05 -6.89 3.19
CA ILE A 122 15.53 -7.67 2.04
C ILE A 122 15.66 -9.15 2.39
N GLN A 123 16.22 -9.45 3.56
CA GLN A 123 16.33 -10.80 4.05
C GLN A 123 14.94 -11.39 4.34
N ASP A 124 14.04 -10.61 4.95
CA ASP A 124 12.68 -11.02 5.24
C ASP A 124 11.91 -11.37 3.94
N ILE A 125 11.98 -10.52 2.90
CA ILE A 125 11.38 -10.80 1.58
C ILE A 125 12.00 -12.07 0.97
N SER A 126 13.32 -12.19 0.96
CA SER A 126 14.02 -13.34 0.38
C SER A 126 13.63 -14.66 1.06
N ALA A 127 13.50 -14.65 2.39
CA ALA A 127 13.07 -15.81 3.17
C ALA A 127 11.64 -16.22 2.82
N GLU A 128 10.72 -15.25 2.71
CA GLU A 128 9.33 -15.52 2.39
C GLU A 128 9.15 -15.96 0.93
N MET A 129 9.89 -15.41 -0.02
CA MET A 129 9.90 -15.88 -1.40
C MET A 129 10.37 -17.33 -1.50
N LYS A 130 11.44 -17.67 -0.78
CA LYS A 130 11.93 -19.05 -0.72
C LYS A 130 10.91 -20.00 -0.08
N ARG A 131 10.22 -19.56 0.98
CA ARG A 131 9.19 -20.36 1.67
C ARG A 131 7.97 -20.61 0.79
N THR A 132 7.54 -19.60 0.03
CA THR A 132 6.31 -19.64 -0.77
C THR A 132 6.51 -20.11 -2.20
N GLY A 133 7.75 -20.12 -2.69
CA GLY A 133 8.08 -20.41 -4.09
C GLY A 133 7.61 -19.32 -5.06
N LEU A 134 7.32 -18.11 -4.58
CA LEU A 134 6.89 -17.00 -5.42
C LEU A 134 8.05 -16.50 -6.30
N PRO A 135 7.80 -16.22 -7.59
CA PRO A 135 8.77 -15.53 -8.43
C PRO A 135 8.82 -14.02 -8.08
N LEU A 136 9.93 -13.36 -8.44
CA LEU A 136 10.18 -11.95 -8.07
C LEU A 136 9.07 -10.99 -8.52
N GLU A 137 8.56 -11.19 -9.72
CA GLU A 137 7.49 -10.38 -10.28
C GLU A 137 6.14 -10.50 -9.56
N ALA A 138 5.98 -11.49 -8.66
CA ALA A 138 4.75 -11.68 -7.90
C ALA A 138 4.57 -10.69 -6.76
N VAL A 139 5.65 -10.04 -6.33
CA VAL A 139 5.66 -9.12 -5.19
C VAL A 139 5.98 -7.70 -5.66
N ILE A 140 5.19 -6.75 -5.21
CA ILE A 140 5.42 -5.32 -5.37
C ILE A 140 5.63 -4.75 -3.97
N VAL A 141 6.74 -4.07 -3.78
CA VAL A 141 7.01 -3.29 -2.55
C VAL A 141 6.47 -1.89 -2.76
N GLU A 142 5.65 -1.40 -1.83
CA GLU A 142 5.12 -0.04 -1.86
C GLU A 142 5.79 0.81 -0.78
N LEU A 143 6.23 2.01 -1.16
CA LEU A 143 6.77 3.04 -0.28
C LEU A 143 6.02 4.33 -0.53
N THR A 144 5.73 5.10 0.51
CA THR A 144 5.10 6.41 0.32
C THR A 144 6.10 7.44 -0.20
N GLU A 145 5.60 8.48 -0.86
CA GLU A 145 6.43 9.61 -1.29
C GLU A 145 7.18 10.26 -0.10
N SER A 146 6.51 10.34 1.05
CA SER A 146 7.09 10.92 2.27
C SER A 146 8.27 10.12 2.82
N ASP A 147 8.23 8.79 2.69
CA ASP A 147 9.29 7.89 3.14
C ASP A 147 10.61 8.11 2.38
N LEU A 148 10.54 8.67 1.17
CA LEU A 148 11.70 8.91 0.33
C LEU A 148 12.40 10.25 0.61
N LEU A 149 11.78 11.19 1.30
CA LEU A 149 12.33 12.52 1.54
C LEU A 149 13.44 12.55 2.59
N GLU A 150 13.45 11.63 3.54
CA GLU A 150 14.40 11.56 4.65
C GLU A 150 15.41 10.41 4.49
N GLN A 151 15.91 10.17 3.29
CA GLN A 151 16.81 9.04 2.99
C GLN A 151 18.06 9.02 3.87
N ASN A 152 18.12 8.07 4.78
CA ASN A 152 19.34 7.68 5.46
C ASN A 152 20.13 6.60 4.65
N ILE A 153 21.35 6.26 5.11
CA ILE A 153 22.23 5.29 4.45
C ILE A 153 21.55 3.92 4.29
N ASN A 154 20.78 3.48 5.28
CA ASN A 154 20.13 2.16 5.27
C ASN A 154 19.00 2.10 4.24
N GLU A 155 18.22 3.18 4.08
CA GLU A 155 17.16 3.27 3.07
C GLU A 155 17.74 3.25 1.65
N LYS A 156 18.84 3.96 1.40
CA LYS A 156 19.55 3.88 0.10
C LYS A 156 20.04 2.46 -0.18
N HIS A 157 20.55 1.78 0.83
CA HIS A 157 20.94 0.37 0.71
C HIS A 157 19.74 -0.52 0.40
N PHE A 158 18.64 -0.37 1.13
CA PHE A 158 17.40 -1.11 0.89
C PHE A 158 16.89 -0.94 -0.55
N LEU A 159 16.77 0.28 -1.05
CA LEU A 159 16.34 0.57 -2.42
C LEU A 159 17.30 -0.02 -3.47
N THR A 160 18.60 0.06 -3.23
CA THR A 160 19.62 -0.53 -4.11
C THR A 160 19.49 -2.03 -4.19
N GLU A 161 19.27 -2.69 -3.06
CA GLU A 161 19.11 -4.14 -3.00
C GLU A 161 17.79 -4.61 -3.63
N LEU A 162 16.67 -3.90 -3.40
CA LEU A 162 15.41 -4.18 -4.11
C LEU A 162 15.60 -4.17 -5.63
N LYS A 163 16.26 -3.13 -6.13
CA LYS A 163 16.56 -2.99 -7.57
C LYS A 163 17.48 -4.11 -8.06
N ARG A 164 18.54 -4.45 -7.31
CA ARG A 164 19.47 -5.52 -7.65
C ARG A 164 18.77 -6.89 -7.70
N MET A 165 17.81 -7.14 -6.84
CA MET A 165 17.00 -8.35 -6.84
C MET A 165 15.99 -8.38 -7.98
N GLY A 166 15.63 -7.24 -8.58
CA GLY A 166 14.58 -7.14 -9.59
C GLY A 166 13.16 -7.20 -8.99
N ILE A 167 13.00 -6.85 -7.72
CA ILE A 167 11.68 -6.72 -7.08
C ILE A 167 11.06 -5.42 -7.55
N SER A 168 9.78 -5.46 -7.92
CA SER A 168 9.03 -4.30 -8.35
C SER A 168 8.81 -3.32 -7.18
N LEU A 169 9.08 -2.05 -7.45
CA LEU A 169 8.82 -0.94 -6.54
C LEU A 169 7.64 -0.12 -7.05
N ALA A 170 6.68 0.17 -6.17
CA ALA A 170 5.65 1.17 -6.38
C ALA A 170 5.86 2.35 -5.43
N LEU A 171 5.69 3.55 -5.95
CA LEU A 171 5.68 4.78 -5.16
C LEU A 171 4.24 5.15 -4.87
N ASP A 172 3.86 5.13 -3.60
CA ASP A 172 2.49 5.35 -3.13
C ASP A 172 2.24 6.79 -2.66
N ASP A 173 0.95 7.16 -2.54
CA ASP A 173 0.46 8.47 -2.12
C ASP A 173 1.01 9.65 -2.94
N PHE A 174 1.36 9.40 -4.21
CA PHE A 174 2.00 10.41 -5.05
C PHE A 174 1.05 11.59 -5.36
N GLY A 175 1.58 12.81 -5.14
CA GLY A 175 0.82 14.06 -5.31
C GLY A 175 0.24 14.63 -4.03
N THR A 176 0.47 14.02 -2.87
CA THR A 176 0.04 14.54 -1.55
C THR A 176 1.09 15.42 -0.88
N GLY A 177 2.34 15.37 -1.32
CA GLY A 177 3.49 16.03 -0.73
C GLY A 177 4.25 16.97 -1.67
N TYR A 178 5.49 17.25 -1.33
CA TYR A 178 6.44 18.01 -2.16
C TYR A 178 7.14 17.05 -3.12
N SER A 179 6.49 16.74 -4.25
CA SER A 179 7.03 15.82 -5.25
C SER A 179 8.40 16.27 -5.75
N ASN A 180 9.43 15.55 -5.37
CA ASN A 180 10.79 15.79 -5.87
C ASN A 180 11.05 14.89 -7.09
N PHE A 181 10.79 15.42 -8.29
CA PHE A 181 10.98 14.71 -9.56
C PHE A 181 12.40 14.16 -9.78
N HIS A 182 13.39 14.71 -9.09
CA HIS A 182 14.76 14.19 -9.17
C HIS A 182 14.82 12.74 -8.64
N TYR A 183 14.10 12.44 -7.56
CA TYR A 183 14.05 11.08 -7.03
C TYR A 183 13.38 10.09 -7.98
N LEU A 184 12.36 10.49 -8.73
CA LEU A 184 11.74 9.59 -9.72
C LEU A 184 12.75 9.12 -10.77
N SER A 185 13.63 10.02 -11.23
CA SER A 185 14.65 9.69 -12.23
C SER A 185 15.76 8.78 -11.69
N GLU A 186 16.07 8.85 -10.40
CA GLU A 186 17.06 8.00 -9.74
C GLU A 186 16.51 6.63 -9.37
N LEU A 187 15.33 6.62 -8.71
CA LEU A 187 14.70 5.39 -8.22
C LEU A 187 14.15 4.54 -9.34
N LYS A 188 13.54 5.18 -10.36
CA LYS A 188 12.82 4.53 -11.45
C LYS A 188 11.89 3.42 -10.93
N PRO A 189 10.90 3.75 -10.09
CA PRO A 189 9.93 2.79 -9.65
C PRO A 189 9.18 2.21 -10.86
N GLU A 190 8.72 0.98 -10.78
CA GLU A 190 7.91 0.39 -11.86
C GLU A 190 6.54 1.06 -11.95
N ILE A 191 5.96 1.42 -10.79
CA ILE A 191 4.59 1.94 -10.69
C ILE A 191 4.56 3.21 -9.85
N ILE A 192 3.82 4.21 -10.33
CA ILE A 192 3.42 5.39 -9.57
C ILE A 192 1.95 5.25 -9.22
N LYS A 193 1.60 5.24 -7.93
CA LYS A 193 0.23 5.22 -7.45
C LYS A 193 -0.20 6.65 -7.17
N ILE A 194 -1.19 7.13 -7.92
CA ILE A 194 -1.71 8.50 -7.79
C ILE A 194 -2.83 8.49 -6.77
N ASP A 195 -2.61 9.23 -5.69
CA ASP A 195 -3.53 9.31 -4.56
C ASP A 195 -4.94 9.78 -4.94
N ARG A 196 -5.92 9.27 -4.19
CA ARG A 196 -7.34 9.62 -4.34
C ARG A 196 -7.60 11.12 -4.32
N SER A 197 -6.89 11.89 -3.49
CA SER A 197 -7.13 13.33 -3.37
C SER A 197 -6.83 14.09 -4.66
N PHE A 198 -5.81 13.65 -5.41
CA PHE A 198 -5.48 14.19 -6.71
C PHE A 198 -6.50 13.72 -7.77
N THR A 199 -6.86 12.45 -7.75
CA THR A 199 -7.90 11.88 -8.62
C THR A 199 -9.23 12.61 -8.45
N ALA A 200 -9.68 12.83 -7.22
CA ALA A 200 -10.94 13.50 -6.92
C ALA A 200 -10.96 14.98 -7.43
N LYS A 201 -9.86 15.72 -7.27
CA LYS A 201 -9.71 17.07 -7.82
C LYS A 201 -9.82 17.04 -9.35
N ALA A 202 -9.10 16.16 -10.01
CA ALA A 202 -9.11 16.04 -11.47
C ALA A 202 -10.50 15.64 -12.02
N VAL A 203 -11.26 14.85 -11.27
CA VAL A 203 -12.64 14.53 -11.65
C VAL A 203 -13.56 15.76 -11.57
N ALA A 204 -13.37 16.59 -10.56
CA ALA A 204 -14.24 17.75 -10.27
C ALA A 204 -13.90 18.99 -11.11
N ASP A 205 -12.66 19.17 -11.53
CA ASP A 205 -12.16 20.38 -12.18
C ASP A 205 -11.34 20.06 -13.44
N GLU A 206 -11.57 20.84 -14.53
CA GLU A 206 -10.90 20.62 -15.81
C GLU A 206 -9.43 21.07 -15.82
N GLN A 207 -9.04 22.05 -15.00
CA GLN A 207 -7.64 22.48 -14.90
C GLN A 207 -6.83 21.42 -14.12
N GLU A 208 -7.39 20.88 -13.05
CA GLU A 208 -6.81 19.78 -12.30
C GLU A 208 -6.72 18.51 -13.16
N TYR A 209 -7.73 18.24 -13.99
CA TYR A 209 -7.68 17.14 -14.97
C TYR A 209 -6.55 17.33 -15.99
N TYR A 210 -6.40 18.56 -16.53
CA TYR A 210 -5.30 18.86 -17.45
C TYR A 210 -3.95 18.68 -16.78
N LEU A 211 -3.79 19.13 -15.52
CA LEU A 211 -2.57 18.95 -14.75
C LEU A 211 -2.25 17.46 -14.56
N LEU A 212 -3.22 16.66 -14.15
CA LEU A 212 -3.06 15.21 -14.00
C LEU A 212 -2.68 14.55 -15.33
N ASN A 213 -3.28 14.98 -16.45
CA ASN A 213 -2.95 14.46 -17.77
C ASN A 213 -1.49 14.73 -18.17
N GLN A 214 -0.98 15.96 -17.91
CA GLN A 214 0.43 16.27 -18.17
C GLN A 214 1.35 15.42 -17.28
N PHE A 215 0.92 15.19 -16.05
CA PHE A 215 1.64 14.36 -15.11
C PHE A 215 1.72 12.90 -15.55
N CYS A 216 0.60 12.31 -15.97
CA CYS A 216 0.57 10.96 -16.55
C CYS A 216 1.48 10.86 -17.80
N THR A 217 1.44 11.85 -18.66
CA THR A 217 2.31 11.91 -19.85
C THR A 217 3.79 11.91 -19.46
N MET A 218 4.16 12.67 -18.44
CA MET A 218 5.55 12.70 -17.94
C MET A 218 6.00 11.34 -17.37
N ILE A 219 5.14 10.69 -16.59
CA ILE A 219 5.43 9.37 -16.00
C ILE A 219 5.65 8.34 -17.12
N HIS A 220 4.77 8.29 -18.13
CA HIS A 220 4.92 7.39 -19.27
C HIS A 220 6.21 7.65 -20.08
N ASN A 221 6.60 8.93 -20.27
CA ASN A 221 7.85 9.27 -20.92
C ASN A 221 9.12 8.82 -20.16
N LEU A 222 8.97 8.49 -18.88
CA LEU A 222 10.01 7.90 -18.04
C LEU A 222 9.94 6.35 -17.98
N ASP A 223 9.13 5.73 -18.83
CA ASP A 223 8.91 4.27 -18.88
C ASP A 223 8.36 3.68 -17.56
N MET A 224 7.60 4.48 -16.79
CA MET A 224 6.93 4.04 -15.57
C MET A 224 5.44 3.84 -15.82
N LYS A 225 4.82 2.92 -15.06
CA LYS A 225 3.39 2.64 -15.10
C LYS A 225 2.64 3.48 -14.07
N ILE A 226 1.35 3.66 -14.32
CA ILE A 226 0.47 4.43 -13.45
C ILE A 226 -0.62 3.54 -12.89
N CYS A 227 -0.83 3.62 -11.56
CA CYS A 227 -2.02 3.11 -10.88
C CYS A 227 -2.80 4.32 -10.34
N ILE A 228 -4.02 4.54 -10.82
CA ILE A 228 -4.87 5.61 -10.29
C ILE A 228 -5.77 5.05 -9.22
N GLU A 229 -5.71 5.69 -8.04
CA GLU A 229 -6.45 5.29 -6.86
C GLU A 229 -7.74 6.08 -6.64
N GLY A 230 -8.60 5.51 -5.79
CA GLY A 230 -9.79 6.17 -5.30
C GLY A 230 -10.94 6.30 -6.30
N ILE A 231 -10.98 5.47 -7.34
CA ILE A 231 -12.12 5.42 -8.25
C ILE A 231 -13.33 4.85 -7.51
N GLU A 232 -14.41 5.64 -7.38
CA GLU A 232 -15.62 5.25 -6.63
C GLU A 232 -16.85 5.06 -7.52
N SER A 233 -16.83 5.57 -8.75
CA SER A 233 -17.98 5.51 -9.66
C SER A 233 -17.59 5.21 -11.10
N ALA A 234 -18.57 4.73 -11.88
CA ALA A 234 -18.42 4.54 -13.31
C ALA A 234 -18.13 5.85 -14.06
N GLN A 235 -18.64 6.98 -13.57
CA GLN A 235 -18.40 8.29 -14.18
C GLN A 235 -16.94 8.73 -13.99
N GLU A 236 -16.39 8.55 -12.79
CA GLU A 236 -14.97 8.80 -12.52
C GLU A 236 -14.09 7.91 -13.40
N TRP A 237 -14.37 6.60 -13.43
CA TRP A 237 -13.63 5.67 -14.30
C TRP A 237 -13.66 6.09 -15.77
N LEU A 238 -14.83 6.50 -16.32
CA LEU A 238 -14.94 6.95 -17.70
C LEU A 238 -14.12 8.22 -17.99
N LYS A 239 -13.94 9.11 -17.02
CA LYS A 239 -13.10 10.31 -17.13
C LYS A 239 -11.62 9.92 -17.05
N ILE A 240 -11.25 9.16 -16.02
CA ILE A 240 -9.86 8.83 -15.69
C ILE A 240 -9.21 7.87 -16.70
N ARG A 241 -9.97 6.92 -17.25
CA ARG A 241 -9.43 5.99 -18.29
C ARG A 241 -8.86 6.69 -19.52
N LYS A 242 -9.27 7.94 -19.79
CA LYS A 242 -8.75 8.74 -20.92
C LYS A 242 -7.30 9.18 -20.70
N LEU A 243 -6.80 9.14 -19.47
CA LEU A 243 -5.41 9.41 -19.12
C LEU A 243 -4.49 8.21 -19.42
N CYS A 244 -5.08 7.08 -19.87
CA CYS A 244 -4.41 5.85 -20.21
C CYS A 244 -3.50 5.26 -19.10
N PRO A 245 -3.90 5.27 -17.82
CA PRO A 245 -3.15 4.55 -16.80
C PRO A 245 -3.18 3.05 -17.11
N GLU A 246 -2.20 2.30 -16.61
CA GLU A 246 -2.19 0.84 -16.73
C GLU A 246 -3.15 0.19 -15.73
N PHE A 247 -3.17 0.70 -14.50
CA PHE A 247 -3.88 0.10 -13.39
C PHE A 247 -4.80 1.08 -12.70
N THR A 248 -5.79 0.53 -12.01
CA THR A 248 -6.71 1.32 -11.19
C THR A 248 -7.12 0.54 -9.95
N GLN A 249 -7.36 1.28 -8.88
CA GLN A 249 -7.83 0.79 -7.58
C GLN A 249 -8.90 1.74 -7.03
N GLY A 250 -9.89 1.19 -6.33
CA GLY A 250 -10.93 2.01 -5.72
C GLY A 250 -12.20 1.24 -5.42
N TYR A 251 -13.14 1.87 -4.73
CA TYR A 251 -14.37 1.22 -4.28
C TYR A 251 -15.32 0.84 -5.41
N PHE A 252 -15.15 1.44 -6.57
CA PHE A 252 -15.88 1.04 -7.78
C PHE A 252 -15.58 -0.41 -8.18
N TRP A 253 -14.35 -0.84 -8.01
CA TRP A 253 -13.92 -2.20 -8.29
C TRP A 253 -14.15 -3.14 -7.10
N GLY A 254 -13.81 -2.67 -5.90
CA GLY A 254 -13.99 -3.40 -4.66
C GLY A 254 -13.39 -2.69 -3.46
N LYS A 255 -14.07 -2.82 -2.33
CA LYS A 255 -13.52 -2.39 -1.04
C LYS A 255 -12.54 -3.44 -0.54
N PRO A 256 -11.54 -3.04 0.28
CA PRO A 256 -10.71 -4.02 0.99
C PRO A 256 -11.57 -5.02 1.76
N CYS A 257 -11.31 -6.31 1.59
CA CYS A 257 -12.04 -7.37 2.28
C CYS A 257 -11.10 -8.51 2.70
N GLY A 258 -11.57 -9.37 3.60
CA GLY A 258 -10.82 -10.54 4.04
C GLY A 258 -10.59 -11.54 2.91
N TYR A 259 -9.62 -12.44 3.10
CA TYR A 259 -9.12 -13.35 2.06
C TYR A 259 -10.22 -14.19 1.39
N GLU A 260 -11.07 -14.84 2.17
CA GLU A 260 -12.14 -15.72 1.65
C GLU A 260 -13.12 -14.96 0.75
N GLU A 261 -13.51 -13.75 1.17
CA GLU A 261 -14.38 -12.88 0.41
C GLU A 261 -13.70 -12.39 -0.87
N PHE A 262 -12.39 -12.05 -0.79
CA PHE A 262 -11.59 -11.62 -1.94
C PHE A 262 -11.53 -12.73 -3.00
N VAL A 263 -11.17 -13.94 -2.60
CA VAL A 263 -11.08 -15.08 -3.52
C VAL A 263 -12.42 -15.38 -4.19
N ARG A 264 -13.50 -15.41 -3.42
CA ARG A 264 -14.84 -15.65 -3.96
C ARG A 264 -15.22 -14.60 -5.00
N LYS A 265 -15.05 -13.29 -4.69
CA LYS A 265 -15.51 -12.20 -5.57
C LYS A 265 -14.64 -11.97 -6.79
N PHE A 266 -13.34 -12.13 -6.68
CA PHE A 266 -12.41 -11.64 -7.69
C PHE A 266 -11.59 -12.72 -8.38
N VAL A 267 -11.47 -13.91 -7.78
CA VAL A 267 -10.65 -15.01 -8.32
C VAL A 267 -11.51 -16.11 -8.91
N GLN A 268 -12.64 -16.45 -8.31
CA GLN A 268 -13.49 -17.60 -8.70
C GLN A 268 -14.72 -17.22 -9.53
N GLU A 269 -15.26 -16.01 -9.39
CA GLU A 269 -16.46 -15.55 -10.12
C GLU A 269 -16.14 -14.98 -11.52
N LYS A 270 -15.17 -15.56 -12.25
CA LYS A 270 -14.88 -15.21 -13.66
C LYS A 270 -15.61 -16.12 -14.63
#